data_10150415059649a008bfaa1dfa4b07b3
#
_entry.id   10150415059649a008bfaa1dfa4b07b3
#
_cell.length_a   1.000
_cell.length_b   1.000
_cell.length_c   1.000
_cell.angle_alpha   90.00
_cell.angle_beta   90.00
_cell.angle_gamma   90.00
#
_symmetry.space_group_name_H-M   'P 1'
#
loop_
_entity.id
_entity.type
_entity.pdbx_description
1 polymer ?
#
loop_
_entity_poly.entity_id
_entity_poly.type
_entity_poly.pdbx_seq_one_letter_code
_entity_poly.pdbx_strand_id
1 'polypeptide(L)'
;MNIESVYILEDRGLLFIQGTDANEFLQNLITNDINKVDDDNSCFASLLTPQGKYLFDFLLVKHKNGYFIDCEKKQVDALFKQLNAYKLRSKIEILNLSNEFVVAAFSHEKFL
;
A
#
# COMPACT_ATOMS: atom_id res chain seq x y z
N MET A 1 -22.97 0.59 -4.55
CA MET A 1 -21.96 1.57 -4.95
C MET A 1 -22.42 2.31 -6.20
N ASN A 2 -22.12 3.54 -6.26
CA ASN A 2 -22.45 4.34 -7.44
C ASN A 2 -21.26 4.30 -8.40
N ILE A 3 -21.48 3.74 -9.59
CA ILE A 3 -20.43 3.61 -10.60
C ILE A 3 -19.89 4.97 -11.05
N GLU A 4 -20.70 6.01 -10.98
CA GLU A 4 -20.24 7.35 -11.33
C GLU A 4 -19.12 7.85 -10.43
N SER A 5 -18.95 7.21 -9.28
CA SER A 5 -17.93 7.58 -8.32
C SER A 5 -16.60 6.86 -8.52
N VAL A 6 -16.51 6.05 -9.57
CA VAL A 6 -15.29 5.29 -9.83
C VAL A 6 -14.43 6.04 -10.84
N TYR A 7 -13.18 6.26 -10.49
CA TYR A 7 -12.20 6.92 -11.35
C TYR A 7 -11.04 5.97 -11.59
N ILE A 8 -10.67 5.80 -12.84
CA ILE A 8 -9.53 4.96 -13.19
C ILE A 8 -8.27 5.81 -13.13
N LEU A 9 -7.32 5.38 -12.30
CA LEU A 9 -6.07 6.11 -12.07
C LEU A 9 -4.94 5.37 -12.78
N GLU A 10 -4.72 5.72 -14.04
CA GLU A 10 -3.74 5.03 -14.88
C GLU A 10 -2.29 5.25 -14.46
N ASP A 11 -2.04 6.33 -13.72
CA ASP A 11 -0.71 6.66 -13.24
C ASP A 11 -0.41 6.09 -11.86
N ARG A 12 -1.29 5.22 -11.35
CA ARG A 12 -1.10 4.60 -10.03
C ARG A 12 -0.62 3.17 -10.18
N GLY A 13 0.20 2.76 -9.21
CA GLY A 13 0.64 1.39 -9.07
C GLY A 13 0.06 0.78 -7.80
N LEU A 14 -0.01 -0.54 -7.77
CA LEU A 14 -0.63 -1.24 -6.67
C LEU A 14 0.23 -2.41 -6.20
N LEU A 15 0.59 -2.39 -4.93
CA LEU A 15 1.23 -3.51 -4.26
C LEU A 15 0.27 -4.07 -3.21
N PHE A 16 0.45 -5.33 -2.89
CA PHE A 16 -0.30 -5.96 -1.81
C PHE A 16 0.65 -6.71 -0.90
N ILE A 17 0.53 -6.46 0.40
CA ILE A 17 1.34 -7.13 1.42
C ILE A 17 0.42 -7.93 2.30
N GLN A 18 0.70 -9.22 2.45
CA GLN A 18 -0.07 -10.09 3.33
C GLN A 18 0.85 -11.00 4.12
N GLY A 19 0.32 -11.57 5.17
CA GLY A 19 1.06 -12.49 6.03
C GLY A 19 0.93 -12.12 7.49
N THR A 20 1.36 -13.04 8.35
CA THR A 20 1.23 -12.86 9.80
C THR A 20 2.03 -11.67 10.32
N ASP A 21 3.11 -11.32 9.65
CA ASP A 21 3.96 -10.22 10.08
C ASP A 21 3.71 -8.92 9.33
N ALA A 22 2.67 -8.86 8.49
CA ALA A 22 2.44 -7.69 7.63
C ALA A 22 2.24 -6.40 8.43
N ASN A 23 1.45 -6.45 9.49
CA ASN A 23 1.19 -5.28 10.32
C ASN A 23 2.47 -4.76 10.96
N GLU A 24 3.23 -5.64 11.59
CA GLU A 24 4.47 -5.27 12.26
C GLU A 24 5.52 -4.79 11.26
N PHE A 25 5.60 -5.47 10.13
CA PHE A 25 6.54 -5.10 9.08
C PHE A 25 6.29 -3.67 8.60
N LEU A 26 5.03 -3.35 8.30
CA LEU A 26 4.68 -2.00 7.86
C LEU A 26 4.87 -0.98 8.96
N GLN A 27 4.47 -1.30 10.20
CA GLN A 27 4.60 -0.37 11.31
C GLN A 27 6.05 0.06 11.52
N ASN A 28 6.99 -0.83 11.30
CA ASN A 28 8.40 -0.53 11.47
C ASN A 28 8.98 0.34 10.36
N LEU A 29 8.29 0.46 9.24
CA LEU A 29 8.82 1.15 8.06
C LEU A 29 8.12 2.48 7.77
N ILE A 30 6.87 2.61 8.13
CA ILE A 30 6.07 3.76 7.71
C ILE A 30 6.10 4.89 8.73
N THR A 31 5.75 6.08 8.27
CA THR A 31 5.74 7.30 9.10
C THR A 31 4.46 7.46 9.91
N ASN A 32 3.46 6.61 9.69
CA ASN A 32 2.18 6.72 10.35
C ASN A 32 1.90 5.46 11.15
N ASP A 33 0.83 5.49 11.95
CA ASP A 33 0.44 4.33 12.74
C ASP A 33 -0.40 3.40 11.87
N ILE A 34 0.10 2.18 11.64
CA ILE A 34 -0.60 1.19 10.82
C ILE A 34 -1.97 0.83 11.41
N ASN A 35 -2.13 1.00 12.71
CA ASN A 35 -3.39 0.70 13.37
C ASN A 35 -4.51 1.70 13.05
N LYS A 36 -4.18 2.80 12.39
CA LYS A 36 -5.17 3.72 11.84
C LYS A 36 -5.82 3.19 10.58
N VAL A 37 -5.22 2.16 9.99
CA VAL A 37 -5.74 1.54 8.77
C VAL A 37 -6.58 0.35 9.18
N ASP A 38 -7.86 0.42 8.90
CA ASP A 38 -8.79 -0.68 9.18
C ASP A 38 -9.78 -0.81 8.03
N ASP A 39 -10.83 -1.59 8.22
CA ASP A 39 -11.78 -1.85 7.13
C ASP A 39 -12.50 -0.60 6.65
N ASP A 40 -12.56 0.44 7.47
CA ASP A 40 -13.27 1.66 7.16
C ASP A 40 -12.35 2.86 6.89
N ASN A 41 -11.09 2.75 7.26
CA ASN A 41 -10.17 3.88 7.21
C ASN A 41 -8.87 3.50 6.50
N SER A 42 -8.46 4.36 5.59
CA SER A 42 -7.15 4.31 4.98
C SER A 42 -6.27 5.40 5.57
N CYS A 43 -4.98 5.37 5.29
CA CYS A 43 -4.12 6.47 5.68
C CYS A 43 -2.98 6.65 4.70
N PHE A 44 -2.53 7.89 4.59
CA PHE A 44 -1.30 8.19 3.87
C PHE A 44 -0.11 7.92 4.77
N ALA A 45 0.93 7.39 4.17
CA ALA A 45 2.18 7.14 4.86
C ALA A 45 3.34 7.32 3.91
N SER A 46 4.52 7.37 4.48
CA SER A 46 5.75 7.49 3.71
C SER A 46 6.76 6.47 4.20
N LEU A 47 7.61 6.04 3.30
CA LEU A 47 8.77 5.23 3.62
C LEU A 47 9.97 6.16 3.68
N LEU A 48 10.72 6.10 4.77
CA LEU A 48 11.91 6.92 4.96
C LEU A 48 13.17 6.09 4.85
N THR A 49 14.26 6.73 4.47
CA THR A 49 15.58 6.12 4.63
C THR A 49 15.94 6.06 6.09
N PRO A 50 16.97 5.28 6.47
CA PRO A 50 17.50 5.30 7.85
C PRO A 50 17.94 6.70 8.29
N GLN A 51 18.26 7.59 7.35
CA GLN A 51 18.67 8.95 7.66
C GLN A 51 17.48 9.92 7.77
N GLY A 52 16.26 9.40 7.62
CA GLY A 52 15.07 10.19 7.76
C GLY A 52 14.62 10.94 6.52
N LYS A 53 15.15 10.60 5.35
CA LYS A 53 14.75 11.21 4.09
C LYS A 53 13.58 10.46 3.48
N TYR A 54 12.68 11.18 2.84
CA TYR A 54 11.57 10.58 2.11
C TYR A 54 12.08 9.75 0.94
N LEU A 55 11.54 8.55 0.80
CA LEU A 55 11.74 7.73 -0.37
C LEU A 55 10.46 7.65 -1.20
N PHE A 56 9.35 7.33 -0.57
CA PHE A 56 8.08 7.09 -1.25
C PHE A 56 6.92 7.54 -0.40
N ASP A 57 5.88 8.03 -1.07
CA ASP A 57 4.59 8.31 -0.45
C ASP A 57 3.57 7.35 -1.02
N PHE A 58 2.64 6.90 -0.20
CA PHE A 58 1.61 5.98 -0.64
C PHE A 58 0.39 6.01 0.27
N LEU A 59 -0.69 5.46 -0.25
CA LEU A 59 -1.92 5.28 0.51
C LEU A 59 -2.02 3.81 0.91
N LEU A 60 -2.32 3.57 2.18
CA LEU A 60 -2.53 2.23 2.71
C LEU A 60 -4.01 1.96 2.87
N VAL A 61 -4.45 0.82 2.35
CA VAL A 61 -5.84 0.39 2.45
C VAL A 61 -5.85 -1.06 2.92
N LYS A 62 -6.56 -1.31 4.01
CA LYS A 62 -6.65 -2.67 4.52
C LYS A 62 -7.62 -3.50 3.66
N HIS A 63 -7.23 -4.74 3.39
CA HIS A 63 -8.07 -5.68 2.66
C HIS A 63 -7.81 -7.10 3.18
N LYS A 64 -8.84 -7.69 3.78
CA LYS A 64 -8.75 -9.05 4.34
C LYS A 64 -7.54 -9.17 5.28
N ASN A 65 -6.58 -10.02 4.93
CA ASN A 65 -5.42 -10.29 5.77
C ASN A 65 -4.20 -9.45 5.40
N GLY A 66 -4.38 -8.42 4.61
CA GLY A 66 -3.25 -7.65 4.13
C GLY A 66 -3.58 -6.20 3.89
N TYR A 67 -2.65 -5.55 3.22
CA TYR A 67 -2.75 -4.12 2.94
C TYR A 67 -2.40 -3.85 1.49
N PHE A 68 -3.25 -3.08 0.82
CA PHE A 68 -2.89 -2.51 -0.48
C PHE A 68 -2.05 -1.26 -0.25
N ILE A 69 -1.04 -1.11 -1.08
CA ILE A 69 -0.22 0.09 -1.14
C ILE A 69 -0.46 0.71 -2.50
N ASP A 70 -1.08 1.88 -2.50
CA ASP A 70 -1.39 2.64 -3.70
C ASP A 70 -0.38 3.77 -3.82
N CYS A 71 0.45 3.73 -4.85
CA CYS A 71 1.50 4.71 -5.07
C CYS A 71 1.55 5.14 -6.54
N GLU A 72 2.42 6.08 -6.87
CA GLU A 72 2.62 6.47 -8.26
C GLU A 72 3.18 5.29 -9.06
N LYS A 73 2.65 5.08 -10.25
CA LYS A 73 3.03 3.96 -11.09
C LYS A 73 4.53 3.97 -11.41
N LYS A 74 5.10 5.14 -11.62
CA LYS A 74 6.52 5.26 -11.92
C LYS A 74 7.41 4.86 -10.75
N GLN A 75 6.87 4.78 -9.54
CA GLN A 75 7.61 4.43 -8.34
C GLN A 75 7.36 3.00 -7.88
N VAL A 76 6.38 2.32 -8.45
CA VAL A 76 5.93 1.03 -7.92
C VAL A 76 7.03 -0.03 -7.95
N ASP A 77 7.82 -0.09 -9.01
CA ASP A 77 8.87 -1.10 -9.11
C ASP A 77 9.99 -0.84 -8.11
N ALA A 78 10.35 0.42 -7.92
CA ALA A 78 11.38 0.79 -6.94
C ALA A 78 10.90 0.52 -5.52
N LEU A 79 9.64 0.84 -5.23
CA LEU A 79 9.05 0.58 -3.92
C LEU A 79 8.97 -0.92 -3.65
N PHE A 80 8.53 -1.69 -4.64
CA PHE A 80 8.47 -3.14 -4.54
C PHE A 80 9.83 -3.74 -4.20
N LYS A 81 10.86 -3.29 -4.91
CA LYS A 81 12.22 -3.74 -4.69
C LYS A 81 12.71 -3.37 -3.28
N GLN A 82 12.42 -2.15 -2.84
CA GLN A 82 12.83 -1.69 -1.53
C GLN A 82 12.16 -2.47 -0.41
N LEU A 83 10.87 -2.72 -0.53
CA LEU A 83 10.14 -3.50 0.46
C LEU A 83 10.66 -4.93 0.54
N ASN A 84 10.97 -5.53 -0.60
CA ASN A 84 11.55 -6.87 -0.60
C ASN A 84 12.92 -6.89 0.04
N ALA A 85 13.70 -5.82 -0.09
CA ALA A 85 15.00 -5.72 0.57
C ALA A 85 14.85 -5.69 2.09
N TYR A 86 13.78 -5.08 2.60
CA TYR A 86 13.52 -5.01 4.04
C TYR A 86 12.82 -6.25 4.58
N LYS A 87 12.29 -7.09 3.71
CA LYS A 87 11.49 -8.24 4.12
C LYS A 87 12.25 -9.22 5.00
N LEU A 88 13.48 -9.54 4.63
CA LEU A 88 14.39 -10.45 5.36
C LEU A 88 13.65 -11.71 5.84
N ARG A 89 13.47 -11.84 7.18
CA ARG A 89 12.83 -13.01 7.79
C ARG A 89 11.36 -12.82 8.11
N SER A 90 10.79 -11.69 7.74
CA SER A 90 9.38 -11.43 8.02
C SER A 90 8.50 -12.41 7.25
N LYS A 91 7.48 -12.90 7.92
CA LYS A 91 6.54 -13.84 7.33
C LYS A 91 5.46 -13.07 6.57
N ILE A 92 5.86 -12.55 5.42
CA ILE A 92 5.00 -11.77 4.56
C ILE A 92 5.22 -12.16 3.11
N GLU A 93 4.23 -11.83 2.30
CA GLU A 93 4.31 -11.94 0.86
C GLU A 93 4.00 -10.57 0.28
N ILE A 94 4.81 -10.14 -0.68
CA ILE A 94 4.62 -8.85 -1.35
C ILE A 94 4.36 -9.12 -2.82
N LEU A 95 3.22 -8.67 -3.30
CA LEU A 95 2.77 -8.87 -4.67
C LEU A 95 2.69 -7.54 -5.39
N ASN A 96 3.18 -7.50 -6.61
CA ASN A 96 2.99 -6.35 -7.48
C ASN A 96 1.81 -6.64 -8.38
N LEU A 97 0.69 -5.99 -8.10
CA LEU A 97 -0.57 -6.23 -8.79
C LEU A 97 -0.89 -5.14 -9.81
N SER A 98 0.07 -4.28 -10.10
CA SER A 98 -0.16 -3.12 -10.98
C SER A 98 -0.58 -3.51 -12.40
N ASN A 99 -0.15 -4.67 -12.88
CA ASN A 99 -0.49 -5.13 -14.22
C ASN A 99 -1.74 -6.02 -14.26
N GLU A 100 -2.26 -6.40 -13.10
CA GLU A 100 -3.39 -7.32 -13.00
C GLU A 100 -4.67 -6.63 -12.61
N PHE A 101 -4.56 -5.43 -12.04
CA PHE A 101 -5.70 -4.66 -11.61
C PHE A 101 -5.61 -3.25 -12.15
N VAL A 102 -6.76 -2.70 -12.46
CA VAL A 102 -6.89 -1.29 -12.75
C VAL A 102 -7.10 -0.60 -11.42
N VAL A 103 -6.22 0.33 -11.07
CA VAL A 103 -6.37 1.09 -9.85
C VAL A 103 -7.47 2.10 -10.07
N ALA A 104 -8.51 2.03 -9.25
CA ALA A 104 -9.65 2.92 -9.35
C ALA A 104 -9.92 3.58 -8.00
N ALA A 105 -10.28 4.85 -8.05
CA ALA A 105 -10.70 5.57 -6.85
C ALA A 105 -12.21 5.53 -6.78
N PHE A 106 -12.72 5.24 -5.59
CA PHE A 106 -14.14 5.24 -5.31
C PHE A 106 -14.43 6.38 -4.35
N SER A 107 -15.45 7.16 -4.65
CA SER A 107 -15.91 8.16 -3.68
C SER A 107 -16.71 7.50 -2.56
N HIS A 108 -17.11 6.28 -2.79
CA HIS A 108 -17.87 5.52 -1.82
C HIS A 108 -16.91 4.80 -0.87
N GLU A 109 -17.19 4.87 0.40
CA GLU A 109 -16.34 4.26 1.43
C GLU A 109 -16.30 2.74 1.31
N LYS A 110 -17.22 2.16 0.59
CA LYS A 110 -17.25 0.72 0.40
C LYS A 110 -16.37 0.24 -0.70
N PHE A 111 -15.33 0.97 -0.94
CA PHE A 111 -14.26 0.51 -1.78
C PHE A 111 -13.62 -0.72 -1.13
N LEU A 112 -14.29 -1.73 -1.07
CA LEU A 112 -13.83 -2.90 -0.30
C LEU A 112 -13.92 -4.14 -1.16
#